data_29c148d797b275ca3c20b578d8446a30
#
_entry.id   29c148d797b275ca3c20b578d8446a30
#
_cell.length_a   1.000
_cell.length_b   1.000
_cell.length_c   1.000
_cell.angle_alpha   90.00
_cell.angle_beta   90.00
_cell.angle_gamma   90.00
#
_symmetry.space_group_name_H-M   'P 1'
#
loop_
_entity.id
_entity.type
_entity.pdbx_description
1 polymer ?
#
loop_
_entity_poly.entity_id
_entity_poly.type
_entity_poly.pdbx_seq_one_letter_code
_entity_poly.pdbx_strand_id
1 'polypeptide(L)'
;MSKKAGTALSVMAMVFMGALASPLTVLAADAEETYQPALYATIWALLPPLVAIILALITKEVYSSLFVGIVVGALLYSGFKFEGTVTQIFEGGIIKVLSDSYNVGILIFLVILGSVVCMMNKAGGSAAFGRWASKKIHTRVGAELAAIVLGILIFIDDYFNCLTVGSVMRPVTDRHHVSRAKFAYLIDATAAPVCIIAPISSWAAAVSGFVEGQDGLAIFVRTIPYNFYAILTIVMMVGMVLMKTEFGAMRTHEINALNGDLYTTSARPYENATDDETPNPRGRVIDLVIPIVVLVICCVISMIYTGGFFSGTDFVTAFSQSDASVGLAMGSAFGLVFAIIFYMIRRVINFRDCMGCIPEGFKAMVPAIMILTFAWTLKAMTDSLGAAVFVEEAMRSVAGGIEVILPAIIFLVGCGLAFATGTSWGTFGILIPIVVAVFEKSSPEMMIISMSACMAGAVCGDHCSPISDTTIMASAGAQCDHVTHVSTQLPYALLAAAVSFVTYIVAGFVKTAWIALPVGIVLMLIVLFVIKMMNPMPVEKPTE
;
A
#
# COMPACT_ATOMS: atom_id res chain seq x y z
N MET A 1 -9.08 -5.86 32.42
CA MET A 1 -9.00 -6.95 31.41
C MET A 1 -10.35 -7.64 31.34
N SER A 2 -11.08 -7.48 30.25
CA SER A 2 -12.50 -7.80 30.16
C SER A 2 -12.73 -9.29 29.90
N LYS A 3 -13.92 -9.80 30.35
CA LYS A 3 -14.40 -11.19 30.15
C LYS A 3 -14.29 -11.72 28.69
N LYS A 4 -14.16 -10.84 27.70
CA LYS A 4 -14.03 -11.20 26.29
C LYS A 4 -12.65 -11.79 25.92
N ALA A 5 -11.56 -11.40 26.61
CA ALA A 5 -10.23 -11.96 26.38
C ALA A 5 -10.11 -13.39 26.91
N GLY A 6 -10.85 -13.71 27.99
CA GLY A 6 -10.88 -15.06 28.54
C GLY A 6 -11.59 -16.07 27.63
N THR A 7 -12.60 -15.66 26.89
CA THR A 7 -13.35 -16.54 25.98
C THR A 7 -12.54 -16.88 24.73
N ALA A 8 -11.80 -15.91 24.18
CA ALA A 8 -10.92 -16.16 23.03
C ALA A 8 -9.77 -17.11 23.38
N LEU A 9 -9.18 -16.94 24.56
CA LEU A 9 -8.11 -17.84 25.05
C LEU A 9 -8.61 -19.27 25.32
N SER A 10 -9.88 -19.40 25.79
CA SER A 10 -10.49 -20.72 26.04
C SER A 10 -10.83 -21.45 24.73
N VAL A 11 -11.25 -20.76 23.70
CA VAL A 11 -11.50 -21.34 22.37
C VAL A 11 -10.19 -21.78 21.73
N MET A 12 -9.13 -20.98 21.86
CA MET A 12 -7.80 -21.31 21.35
C MET A 12 -7.21 -22.53 22.07
N ALA A 13 -7.40 -22.64 23.39
CA ALA A 13 -6.96 -23.79 24.18
C ALA A 13 -7.74 -25.08 23.85
N MET A 14 -9.05 -24.99 23.55
CA MET A 14 -9.83 -26.16 23.13
C MET A 14 -9.47 -26.67 21.74
N VAL A 15 -9.15 -25.78 20.80
CA VAL A 15 -8.66 -26.15 19.47
C VAL A 15 -7.27 -26.82 19.58
N PHE A 16 -6.41 -26.32 20.45
CA PHE A 16 -5.08 -26.90 20.69
C PHE A 16 -5.11 -28.27 21.39
N MET A 17 -6.01 -28.49 22.34
CA MET A 17 -6.14 -29.77 23.05
C MET A 17 -6.83 -30.86 22.24
N GLY A 18 -7.73 -30.51 21.32
CA GLY A 18 -8.36 -31.48 20.40
C GLY A 18 -7.40 -32.08 19.38
N ALA A 19 -6.32 -31.37 19.05
CA ALA A 19 -5.33 -31.77 18.07
C ALA A 19 -4.25 -32.73 18.62
N LEU A 20 -4.09 -32.85 19.93
CA LEU A 20 -3.04 -33.67 20.58
C LEU A 20 -3.38 -35.18 20.72
N ALA A 21 -4.54 -35.61 20.24
CA ALA A 21 -5.06 -36.96 20.48
C ALA A 21 -4.88 -37.97 19.31
N SER A 22 -4.10 -37.63 18.26
CA SER A 22 -3.87 -38.55 17.12
C SER A 22 -2.49 -39.20 17.19
N PRO A 23 -2.34 -40.52 16.97
CA PRO A 23 -1.03 -41.19 17.02
C PRO A 23 -0.19 -40.87 15.79
N LEU A 24 1.08 -40.55 16.01
CA LEU A 24 2.12 -40.40 14.98
C LEU A 24 2.40 -41.74 14.30
N THR A 25 2.09 -41.85 13.01
CA THR A 25 2.64 -42.89 12.14
C THR A 25 3.53 -42.24 11.10
N VAL A 26 4.82 -42.50 11.21
CA VAL A 26 5.82 -42.15 10.19
C VAL A 26 5.66 -43.12 9.02
N LEU A 27 5.35 -42.62 7.83
CA LEU A 27 5.42 -43.34 6.57
C LEU A 27 6.36 -42.64 5.61
N ALA A 28 7.24 -43.48 5.04
CA ALA A 28 8.31 -43.12 4.12
C ALA A 28 7.78 -42.60 2.79
N ALA A 29 8.63 -41.83 2.11
CA ALA A 29 8.42 -41.19 0.83
C ALA A 29 8.15 -42.22 -0.29
N ASP A 30 7.06 -42.03 -1.00
CA ASP A 30 6.89 -42.49 -2.37
C ASP A 30 6.19 -41.40 -3.19
N ALA A 31 6.69 -41.21 -4.41
CA ALA A 31 6.19 -40.42 -5.54
C ALA A 31 5.22 -39.25 -5.21
N GLU A 32 5.63 -38.02 -5.54
CA GLU A 32 4.82 -36.81 -5.48
C GLU A 32 3.53 -36.93 -6.33
N GLU A 33 2.52 -37.56 -5.80
CA GLU A 33 1.15 -37.22 -6.16
C GLU A 33 0.92 -35.81 -5.59
N THR A 34 0.77 -34.82 -6.45
CA THR A 34 0.46 -33.44 -6.07
C THR A 34 -0.82 -33.47 -5.24
N TYR A 35 -0.68 -33.36 -3.92
CA TYR A 35 -1.82 -33.38 -2.99
C TYR A 35 -2.78 -32.25 -3.35
N GLN A 36 -4.00 -32.60 -3.73
CA GLN A 36 -5.08 -31.63 -3.90
C GLN A 36 -6.03 -31.70 -2.71
N PRO A 37 -6.27 -30.58 -2.02
CA PRO A 37 -7.23 -30.56 -0.92
C PRO A 37 -8.65 -30.83 -1.43
N ALA A 38 -9.48 -31.47 -0.61
CA ALA A 38 -10.86 -31.81 -0.97
C ALA A 38 -11.74 -30.60 -1.30
N LEU A 39 -11.36 -29.41 -0.83
CA LEU A 39 -12.06 -28.14 -1.06
C LEU A 39 -11.35 -27.25 -2.09
N TYR A 40 -10.45 -27.81 -2.89
CA TYR A 40 -9.73 -27.09 -3.93
C TYR A 40 -10.68 -26.41 -4.93
N ALA A 41 -10.38 -25.17 -5.29
CA ALA A 41 -11.15 -24.37 -6.25
C ALA A 41 -12.65 -24.24 -5.91
N THR A 42 -12.97 -24.16 -4.62
CA THR A 42 -14.33 -23.91 -4.13
C THR A 42 -14.40 -22.57 -3.41
N ILE A 43 -15.64 -22.13 -3.09
CA ILE A 43 -15.86 -20.88 -2.32
C ILE A 43 -15.10 -20.88 -0.97
N TRP A 44 -14.82 -22.06 -0.41
CA TRP A 44 -14.05 -22.21 0.84
C TRP A 44 -12.60 -21.72 0.72
N ALA A 45 -12.06 -21.63 -0.50
CA ALA A 45 -10.74 -21.03 -0.74
C ALA A 45 -10.67 -19.55 -0.35
N LEU A 46 -11.80 -18.84 -0.31
CA LEU A 46 -11.89 -17.45 0.13
C LEU A 46 -12.11 -17.29 1.65
N LEU A 47 -12.32 -18.41 2.37
CA LEU A 47 -12.59 -18.36 3.82
C LEU A 47 -11.37 -17.84 4.63
N PRO A 48 -10.11 -18.21 4.35
CA PRO A 48 -8.95 -17.74 5.11
C PRO A 48 -8.83 -16.21 5.15
N PRO A 49 -8.82 -15.49 4.01
CA PRO A 49 -8.81 -14.03 4.04
C PRO A 49 -10.05 -13.44 4.70
N LEU A 50 -11.26 -13.98 4.46
CA LEU A 50 -12.48 -13.48 5.09
C LEU A 50 -12.42 -13.56 6.62
N VAL A 51 -11.89 -14.65 7.17
CA VAL A 51 -11.71 -14.81 8.62
C VAL A 51 -10.72 -13.78 9.16
N ALA A 52 -9.58 -13.61 8.49
CA ALA A 52 -8.59 -12.61 8.85
C ALA A 52 -9.19 -11.19 8.92
N ILE A 53 -10.03 -10.84 7.91
CA ILE A 53 -10.71 -9.53 7.82
C ILE A 53 -11.67 -9.32 8.98
N ILE A 54 -12.60 -10.26 9.12
CA ILE A 54 -13.68 -10.15 10.13
C ILE A 54 -13.05 -10.00 11.51
N LEU A 55 -11.99 -10.79 11.79
CA LEU A 55 -11.27 -10.69 13.05
C LEU A 55 -10.57 -9.34 13.20
N ALA A 56 -9.87 -8.86 12.18
CA ALA A 56 -9.18 -7.57 12.23
C ALA A 56 -10.14 -6.41 12.48
N LEU A 57 -11.32 -6.41 11.84
CA LEU A 57 -12.35 -5.39 12.05
C LEU A 57 -12.95 -5.43 13.47
N ILE A 58 -13.11 -6.63 14.05
CA ILE A 58 -13.68 -6.80 15.40
C ILE A 58 -12.66 -6.51 16.48
N THR A 59 -11.45 -7.06 16.33
CA THR A 59 -10.39 -6.99 17.36
C THR A 59 -9.56 -5.72 17.26
N LYS A 60 -9.51 -5.11 16.06
CA LYS A 60 -8.59 -4.01 15.68
C LYS A 60 -7.11 -4.39 15.86
N GLU A 61 -6.82 -5.68 15.71
CA GLU A 61 -5.48 -6.24 15.85
C GLU A 61 -5.14 -7.07 14.61
N VAL A 62 -4.05 -6.71 13.92
CA VAL A 62 -3.71 -7.19 12.57
C VAL A 62 -3.00 -8.54 12.63
N TYR A 63 -1.98 -8.65 13.48
CA TYR A 63 -1.07 -9.81 13.46
C TYR A 63 -1.79 -11.11 13.84
N SER A 64 -2.55 -11.10 14.92
CA SER A 64 -3.31 -12.27 15.35
C SER A 64 -4.42 -12.62 14.35
N SER A 65 -5.04 -11.60 13.75
CA SER A 65 -6.10 -11.80 12.75
C SER A 65 -5.57 -12.48 11.49
N LEU A 66 -4.45 -12.00 10.93
CA LEU A 66 -3.78 -12.63 9.80
C LEU A 66 -3.33 -14.06 10.15
N PHE A 67 -2.75 -14.25 11.33
CA PHE A 67 -2.30 -15.57 11.77
C PHE A 67 -3.46 -16.57 11.89
N VAL A 68 -4.61 -16.17 12.43
CA VAL A 68 -5.81 -17.02 12.48
C VAL A 68 -6.29 -17.36 11.06
N GLY A 69 -6.29 -16.41 10.13
CA GLY A 69 -6.58 -16.68 8.73
C GLY A 69 -5.64 -17.71 8.12
N ILE A 70 -4.34 -17.60 8.38
CA ILE A 70 -3.33 -18.58 7.95
C ILE A 70 -3.64 -19.96 8.51
N VAL A 71 -3.95 -20.05 9.80
CA VAL A 71 -4.31 -21.34 10.45
C VAL A 71 -5.56 -21.94 9.81
N VAL A 72 -6.59 -21.14 9.55
CA VAL A 72 -7.81 -21.61 8.86
C VAL A 72 -7.47 -22.13 7.47
N GLY A 73 -6.65 -21.43 6.70
CA GLY A 73 -6.22 -21.88 5.36
C GLY A 73 -5.47 -23.20 5.40
N ALA A 74 -4.53 -23.34 6.33
CA ALA A 74 -3.75 -24.55 6.51
C ALA A 74 -4.62 -25.74 6.99
N LEU A 75 -5.62 -25.51 7.86
CA LEU A 75 -6.59 -26.51 8.29
C LEU A 75 -7.43 -27.03 7.12
N LEU A 76 -7.94 -26.12 6.29
CA LEU A 76 -8.71 -26.49 5.09
C LEU A 76 -7.84 -27.25 4.09
N TYR A 77 -6.59 -26.84 3.89
CA TYR A 77 -5.65 -27.53 3.01
C TYR A 77 -5.35 -28.95 3.49
N SER A 78 -5.04 -29.13 4.77
CA SER A 78 -4.65 -30.43 5.35
C SER A 78 -5.82 -31.36 5.65
N GLY A 79 -7.07 -30.94 5.43
CA GLY A 79 -8.27 -31.70 5.82
C GLY A 79 -8.39 -31.86 7.33
N PHE A 80 -8.04 -30.83 8.09
CA PHE A 80 -8.05 -30.77 9.56
C PHE A 80 -7.07 -31.73 10.26
N LYS A 81 -6.03 -32.17 9.58
CA LYS A 81 -4.96 -32.98 10.17
C LYS A 81 -3.94 -32.07 10.83
N PHE A 82 -3.63 -32.29 12.11
CA PHE A 82 -2.73 -31.42 12.88
C PHE A 82 -1.34 -31.29 12.26
N GLU A 83 -0.69 -32.42 11.97
CA GLU A 83 0.64 -32.47 11.36
C GLU A 83 0.67 -31.72 10.02
N GLY A 84 -0.25 -32.03 9.12
CA GLY A 84 -0.37 -31.35 7.82
C GLY A 84 -0.67 -29.85 7.96
N THR A 85 -1.43 -29.44 8.98
CA THR A 85 -1.68 -28.03 9.26
C THR A 85 -0.42 -27.30 9.66
N VAL A 86 0.35 -27.87 10.61
CA VAL A 86 1.61 -27.27 11.07
C VAL A 86 2.63 -27.23 9.93
N THR A 87 2.81 -28.33 9.21
CA THR A 87 3.71 -28.37 8.05
C THR A 87 3.32 -27.32 7.00
N GLN A 88 2.02 -27.21 6.68
CA GLN A 88 1.56 -26.23 5.70
C GLN A 88 1.78 -24.79 6.14
N ILE A 89 1.59 -24.45 7.44
CA ILE A 89 1.88 -23.10 7.95
C ILE A 89 3.35 -22.74 7.78
N PHE A 90 4.25 -23.64 8.16
CA PHE A 90 5.67 -23.35 8.16
C PHE A 90 6.32 -23.61 6.80
N GLU A 91 6.26 -24.82 6.25
CA GLU A 91 6.92 -25.17 5.00
C GLU A 91 6.21 -24.61 3.78
N GLY A 92 4.88 -24.83 3.67
CA GLY A 92 4.06 -24.32 2.58
C GLY A 92 3.77 -22.82 2.67
N GLY A 93 3.96 -22.21 3.84
CA GLY A 93 3.69 -20.81 4.15
C GLY A 93 4.94 -20.00 4.49
N ILE A 94 5.20 -19.78 5.79
CA ILE A 94 6.19 -18.80 6.28
C ILE A 94 7.58 -19.00 5.67
N ILE A 95 8.12 -20.24 5.70
CA ILE A 95 9.45 -20.52 5.17
C ILE A 95 9.47 -20.32 3.65
N LYS A 96 8.45 -20.82 2.93
CA LYS A 96 8.34 -20.67 1.50
C LYS A 96 8.35 -19.20 1.08
N VAL A 97 7.53 -18.36 1.70
CA VAL A 97 7.43 -16.94 1.33
C VAL A 97 8.66 -16.14 1.73
N LEU A 98 9.35 -16.51 2.81
CA LEU A 98 10.62 -15.90 3.23
C LEU A 98 11.84 -16.46 2.47
N SER A 99 11.69 -17.57 1.75
CA SER A 99 12.72 -18.11 0.85
C SER A 99 12.55 -17.63 -0.58
N ASP A 100 11.46 -16.96 -0.87
CA ASP A 100 11.21 -16.38 -2.19
C ASP A 100 12.12 -15.16 -2.41
N SER A 101 12.88 -15.16 -3.50
CA SER A 101 13.88 -14.13 -3.79
C SER A 101 13.25 -12.76 -3.97
N TYR A 102 12.05 -12.70 -4.56
CA TYR A 102 11.32 -11.46 -4.75
C TYR A 102 10.92 -10.84 -3.41
N ASN A 103 10.31 -11.63 -2.53
CA ASN A 103 9.90 -11.19 -1.20
C ASN A 103 11.11 -10.73 -0.37
N VAL A 104 12.19 -11.51 -0.36
CA VAL A 104 13.42 -11.17 0.39
C VAL A 104 14.04 -9.87 -0.14
N GLY A 105 14.06 -9.66 -1.46
CA GLY A 105 14.56 -8.41 -2.03
C GLY A 105 13.77 -7.19 -1.56
N ILE A 106 12.44 -7.28 -1.48
CA ILE A 106 11.58 -6.21 -0.95
C ILE A 106 11.89 -5.97 0.55
N LEU A 107 12.04 -7.02 1.35
CA LEU A 107 12.38 -6.87 2.78
C LEU A 107 13.74 -6.17 2.97
N ILE A 108 14.75 -6.52 2.16
CA ILE A 108 16.07 -5.87 2.18
C ILE A 108 15.92 -4.39 1.80
N PHE A 109 15.16 -4.09 0.76
CA PHE A 109 14.89 -2.71 0.34
C PHE A 109 14.27 -1.88 1.47
N LEU A 110 13.25 -2.40 2.14
CA LEU A 110 12.60 -1.72 3.28
C LEU A 110 13.58 -1.40 4.42
N VAL A 111 14.42 -2.36 4.80
CA VAL A 111 15.42 -2.17 5.86
C VAL A 111 16.42 -1.07 5.49
N ILE A 112 16.92 -1.09 4.25
CA ILE A 112 17.87 -0.10 3.77
C ILE A 112 17.21 1.28 3.73
N LEU A 113 15.98 1.34 3.24
CA LEU A 113 15.22 2.58 3.15
C LEU A 113 14.98 3.20 4.54
N GLY A 114 14.54 2.41 5.51
CA GLY A 114 14.39 2.85 6.90
C GLY A 114 15.70 3.39 7.46
N SER A 115 16.83 2.77 7.11
CA SER A 115 18.18 3.22 7.52
C SER A 115 18.54 4.58 6.92
N VAL A 116 18.25 4.80 5.63
CA VAL A 116 18.48 6.08 4.94
C VAL A 116 17.59 7.18 5.54
N VAL A 117 16.32 6.89 5.82
CA VAL A 117 15.39 7.84 6.48
C VAL A 117 15.90 8.22 7.87
N CYS A 118 16.37 7.26 8.67
CA CYS A 118 16.98 7.52 9.97
C CYS A 118 18.18 8.47 9.84
N MET A 119 19.08 8.22 8.88
CA MET A 119 20.23 9.10 8.62
C MET A 119 19.82 10.51 8.20
N MET A 120 18.81 10.65 7.33
CA MET A 120 18.29 11.96 6.89
C MET A 120 17.76 12.78 8.07
N ASN A 121 17.01 12.15 8.97
CA ASN A 121 16.47 12.79 10.16
C ASN A 121 17.59 13.19 11.13
N LYS A 122 18.53 12.30 11.40
CA LYS A 122 19.68 12.52 12.29
C LYS A 122 20.64 13.59 11.74
N ALA A 123 20.82 13.64 10.41
CA ALA A 123 21.57 14.69 9.72
C ALA A 123 20.92 16.08 9.85
N GLY A 124 19.65 16.13 10.23
CA GLY A 124 18.87 17.37 10.30
C GLY A 124 18.37 17.85 8.94
N GLY A 125 18.44 17.01 7.90
CA GLY A 125 17.98 17.33 6.54
C GLY A 125 16.47 17.60 6.50
N SER A 126 15.67 16.71 7.10
CA SER A 126 14.22 16.86 7.20
C SER A 126 13.81 18.13 7.93
N ALA A 127 14.42 18.43 9.08
CA ALA A 127 14.16 19.65 9.84
C ALA A 127 14.56 20.91 9.08
N ALA A 128 15.69 20.87 8.34
CA ALA A 128 16.13 21.97 7.50
C ALA A 128 15.18 22.24 6.33
N PHE A 129 14.67 21.19 5.70
CA PHE A 129 13.66 21.30 4.65
C PHE A 129 12.35 21.90 5.20
N GLY A 130 11.88 21.41 6.34
CA GLY A 130 10.70 21.98 7.00
C GLY A 130 10.84 23.47 7.28
N ARG A 131 12.00 23.93 7.81
CA ARG A 131 12.29 25.35 7.99
C ARG A 131 12.34 26.15 6.69
N TRP A 132 12.89 25.57 5.62
CA TRP A 132 12.94 26.22 4.31
C TRP A 132 11.54 26.33 3.70
N ALA A 133 10.79 25.25 3.72
CA ALA A 133 9.42 25.18 3.20
C ALA A 133 8.51 26.17 3.95
N SER A 134 8.61 26.26 5.28
CA SER A 134 7.83 27.22 6.09
C SER A 134 8.11 28.69 5.77
N LYS A 135 9.27 29.01 5.20
CA LYS A 135 9.59 30.38 4.74
C LYS A 135 9.03 30.70 3.36
N LYS A 136 8.66 29.67 2.58
CA LYS A 136 8.15 29.81 1.20
C LYS A 136 6.65 29.62 1.13
N ILE A 137 6.10 28.85 2.05
CA ILE A 137 4.69 28.52 2.15
C ILE A 137 4.05 29.44 3.18
N HIS A 138 3.04 30.21 2.78
CA HIS A 138 2.41 31.24 3.63
C HIS A 138 0.94 30.96 3.91
N THR A 139 0.36 29.93 3.30
CA THR A 139 -1.07 29.61 3.45
C THR A 139 -1.25 28.13 3.73
N ARG A 140 -2.37 27.79 4.39
CA ARG A 140 -2.78 26.42 4.62
C ARG A 140 -2.93 25.63 3.32
N VAL A 141 -3.63 26.21 2.33
CA VAL A 141 -3.76 25.62 0.98
C VAL A 141 -2.38 25.35 0.36
N GLY A 142 -1.44 26.32 0.54
CA GLY A 142 -0.07 26.13 0.07
C GLY A 142 0.67 24.98 0.77
N ALA A 143 0.43 24.77 2.07
CA ALA A 143 1.03 23.67 2.82
C ALA A 143 0.47 22.31 2.37
N GLU A 144 -0.84 22.22 2.19
CA GLU A 144 -1.50 21.01 1.70
C GLU A 144 -1.07 20.68 0.26
N LEU A 145 -1.07 21.66 -0.66
CA LEU A 145 -0.59 21.46 -2.03
C LEU A 145 0.89 21.09 -2.09
N ALA A 146 1.74 21.67 -1.22
CA ALA A 146 3.15 21.30 -1.16
C ALA A 146 3.34 19.84 -0.69
N ALA A 147 2.53 19.37 0.26
CA ALA A 147 2.52 17.97 0.67
C ALA A 147 2.08 17.05 -0.48
N ILE A 148 1.02 17.41 -1.20
CA ILE A 148 0.54 16.68 -2.38
C ILE A 148 1.62 16.62 -3.46
N VAL A 149 2.23 17.76 -3.82
CA VAL A 149 3.28 17.82 -4.85
C VAL A 149 4.49 16.98 -4.44
N LEU A 150 4.91 17.05 -3.18
CA LEU A 150 6.02 16.23 -2.70
C LEU A 150 5.66 14.73 -2.77
N GLY A 151 4.44 14.36 -2.38
CA GLY A 151 3.95 12.98 -2.50
C GLY A 151 3.94 12.50 -3.95
N ILE A 152 3.47 13.32 -4.88
CA ILE A 152 3.49 12.99 -6.33
C ILE A 152 4.92 12.85 -6.85
N LEU A 153 5.87 13.65 -6.38
CA LEU A 153 7.27 13.57 -6.80
C LEU A 153 8.00 12.33 -6.27
N ILE A 154 7.53 11.76 -5.16
CA ILE A 154 8.09 10.53 -4.56
C ILE A 154 7.24 9.32 -5.02
N PHE A 155 7.19 9.07 -6.30
CA PHE A 155 6.33 8.05 -6.94
C PHE A 155 6.97 6.67 -7.07
N ILE A 156 8.19 6.48 -6.61
CA ILE A 156 8.95 5.25 -6.85
C ILE A 156 8.43 4.09 -6.02
N ASP A 157 8.11 4.39 -4.76
CA ASP A 157 7.66 3.41 -3.79
C ASP A 157 6.74 4.08 -2.76
N ASP A 158 5.64 3.44 -2.43
CA ASP A 158 4.60 3.95 -1.56
C ASP A 158 5.01 4.01 -0.08
N TYR A 159 5.78 3.03 0.41
CA TYR A 159 6.31 3.05 1.78
C TYR A 159 7.30 4.19 1.99
N PHE A 160 8.19 4.37 1.01
CA PHE A 160 9.11 5.50 1.02
C PHE A 160 8.38 6.84 0.98
N ASN A 161 7.34 6.93 0.17
CA ASN A 161 6.48 8.10 0.10
C ASN A 161 5.90 8.43 1.48
N CYS A 162 5.20 7.48 2.12
CA CYS A 162 4.55 7.69 3.40
C CYS A 162 5.50 8.23 4.47
N LEU A 163 6.66 7.64 4.63
CA LEU A 163 7.61 8.03 5.67
C LEU A 163 8.31 9.35 5.35
N THR A 164 8.68 9.55 4.08
CA THR A 164 9.43 10.74 3.67
C THR A 164 8.54 11.98 3.67
N VAL A 165 7.37 11.92 3.03
CA VAL A 165 6.42 13.05 3.03
C VAL A 165 6.00 13.36 4.46
N GLY A 166 5.71 12.31 5.26
CA GLY A 166 5.36 12.44 6.67
C GLY A 166 6.41 13.21 7.46
N SER A 167 7.66 12.76 7.44
CA SER A 167 8.74 13.38 8.20
C SER A 167 9.09 14.80 7.75
N VAL A 168 8.98 15.07 6.44
CA VAL A 168 9.39 16.33 5.81
C VAL A 168 8.33 17.41 5.97
N MET A 169 7.06 17.08 5.70
CA MET A 169 5.98 18.06 5.62
C MET A 169 5.25 18.30 6.94
N ARG A 170 5.36 17.38 7.90
CA ARG A 170 4.72 17.52 9.21
C ARG A 170 4.97 18.89 9.90
N PRO A 171 6.22 19.39 10.02
CA PRO A 171 6.44 20.69 10.63
C PRO A 171 5.79 21.86 9.87
N VAL A 172 5.58 21.69 8.57
CA VAL A 172 4.94 22.70 7.72
C VAL A 172 3.42 22.65 7.90
N THR A 173 2.82 21.46 7.83
CA THR A 173 1.37 21.26 7.99
C THR A 173 0.91 21.65 9.40
N ASP A 174 1.67 21.31 10.45
CA ASP A 174 1.38 21.71 11.83
C ASP A 174 1.32 23.22 12.00
N ARG A 175 2.32 23.92 11.45
CA ARG A 175 2.39 25.40 11.52
C ARG A 175 1.19 26.06 10.83
N HIS A 176 0.66 25.42 9.80
CA HIS A 176 -0.49 25.93 9.04
C HIS A 176 -1.84 25.35 9.53
N HIS A 177 -1.86 24.78 10.72
CA HIS A 177 -3.09 24.26 11.35
C HIS A 177 -3.84 23.24 10.48
N VAL A 178 -3.12 22.39 9.76
CA VAL A 178 -3.68 21.21 9.09
C VAL A 178 -3.73 20.08 10.10
N SER A 179 -4.89 19.43 10.27
CA SER A 179 -5.01 18.33 11.24
C SER A 179 -4.10 17.15 10.88
N ARG A 180 -3.65 16.41 11.89
CA ARG A 180 -2.85 15.21 11.68
C ARG A 180 -3.60 14.17 10.86
N ALA A 181 -4.93 14.06 11.03
CA ALA A 181 -5.78 13.19 10.25
C ALA A 181 -5.80 13.58 8.76
N LYS A 182 -5.95 14.88 8.46
CA LYS A 182 -5.90 15.37 7.07
C LYS A 182 -4.53 15.15 6.46
N PHE A 183 -3.47 15.42 7.21
CA PHE A 183 -2.11 15.21 6.73
C PHE A 183 -1.83 13.73 6.45
N ALA A 184 -2.28 12.82 7.32
CA ALA A 184 -2.19 11.38 7.07
C ALA A 184 -2.93 10.98 5.79
N TYR A 185 -4.14 11.52 5.55
CA TYR A 185 -4.87 11.30 4.30
C TYR A 185 -4.11 11.81 3.07
N LEU A 186 -3.49 13.00 3.13
CA LEU A 186 -2.72 13.52 1.99
C LEU A 186 -1.51 12.64 1.66
N ILE A 187 -0.86 12.10 2.68
CA ILE A 187 0.25 11.16 2.52
C ILE A 187 -0.25 9.88 1.85
N ASP A 188 -1.25 9.23 2.43
CA ASP A 188 -1.77 7.94 1.97
C ASP A 188 -2.34 8.05 0.55
N ALA A 189 -3.12 9.10 0.27
CA ALA A 189 -3.70 9.38 -1.05
C ALA A 189 -2.67 9.76 -2.13
N THR A 190 -1.43 10.11 -1.77
CA THR A 190 -0.32 10.33 -2.71
C THR A 190 0.68 9.18 -2.73
N ALA A 191 0.52 8.16 -1.93
CA ALA A 191 1.39 6.99 -1.92
C ALA A 191 0.94 5.98 -3.00
N ALA A 192 0.18 4.96 -2.64
CA ALA A 192 -0.26 3.92 -3.58
C ALA A 192 -1.00 4.47 -4.83
N PRO A 193 -1.93 5.46 -4.72
CA PRO A 193 -2.58 6.00 -5.92
C PRO A 193 -1.63 6.66 -6.92
N VAL A 194 -0.54 7.24 -6.47
CA VAL A 194 0.46 7.84 -7.39
C VAL A 194 1.38 6.76 -7.95
N CYS A 195 1.86 5.83 -7.12
CA CYS A 195 2.75 4.76 -7.56
C CYS A 195 2.11 3.86 -8.63
N ILE A 196 0.80 3.57 -8.53
CA ILE A 196 0.09 2.69 -9.48
C ILE A 196 -0.13 3.32 -10.86
N ILE A 197 0.03 4.63 -11.01
CA ILE A 197 -0.06 5.33 -12.30
C ILE A 197 1.29 5.88 -12.77
N ALA A 198 2.34 5.67 -12.00
CA ALA A 198 3.69 6.07 -12.38
C ALA A 198 4.35 4.98 -13.25
N PRO A 199 4.75 5.28 -14.50
CA PRO A 199 5.30 4.28 -15.41
C PRO A 199 6.67 3.74 -14.97
N ILE A 200 7.33 4.43 -14.05
CA ILE A 200 8.64 4.06 -13.50
C ILE A 200 8.49 3.94 -11.98
N SER A 201 7.88 2.85 -11.50
CA SER A 201 7.68 2.57 -10.09
C SER A 201 7.89 1.08 -9.81
N SER A 202 8.04 0.73 -8.53
CA SER A 202 8.04 -0.67 -8.09
C SER A 202 6.76 -1.41 -8.53
N TRP A 203 5.64 -0.69 -8.60
CA TRP A 203 4.34 -1.21 -9.02
C TRP A 203 4.29 -1.53 -10.52
N ALA A 204 4.85 -0.66 -11.38
CA ALA A 204 4.91 -0.89 -12.81
C ALA A 204 5.69 -2.17 -13.13
N ALA A 205 6.82 -2.38 -12.44
CA ALA A 205 7.62 -3.58 -12.60
C ALA A 205 6.87 -4.84 -12.15
N ALA A 206 6.22 -4.81 -10.97
CA ALA A 206 5.47 -5.94 -10.45
C ALA A 206 4.28 -6.33 -11.34
N VAL A 207 3.46 -5.34 -11.76
CA VAL A 207 2.30 -5.59 -12.63
C VAL A 207 2.74 -6.15 -13.97
N SER A 208 3.85 -5.66 -14.52
CA SER A 208 4.41 -6.18 -15.78
C SER A 208 4.77 -7.67 -15.70
N GLY A 209 5.20 -8.14 -14.53
CA GLY A 209 5.53 -9.56 -14.29
C GLY A 209 4.34 -10.52 -14.29
N PHE A 210 3.10 -10.02 -14.17
CA PHE A 210 1.90 -10.87 -14.22
C PHE A 210 1.36 -11.11 -15.64
N VAL A 211 1.94 -10.50 -16.67
CA VAL A 211 1.50 -10.64 -18.06
C VAL A 211 2.57 -11.40 -18.84
N GLU A 212 2.55 -12.72 -18.71
CA GLU A 212 3.53 -13.58 -19.37
C GLU A 212 3.39 -13.55 -20.90
N GLY A 213 4.51 -13.53 -21.59
CA GLY A 213 4.58 -13.60 -23.06
C GLY A 213 4.19 -12.34 -23.83
N GLN A 214 3.92 -11.23 -23.14
CA GLN A 214 3.61 -9.92 -23.72
C GLN A 214 4.52 -8.83 -23.14
N ASP A 215 4.57 -7.65 -23.79
CA ASP A 215 5.26 -6.49 -23.23
C ASP A 215 4.45 -5.94 -22.04
N GLY A 216 4.77 -6.43 -20.84
CA GLY A 216 4.06 -6.10 -19.60
C GLY A 216 4.10 -4.61 -19.28
N LEU A 217 5.23 -3.90 -19.57
CA LEU A 217 5.32 -2.46 -19.33
C LEU A 217 4.43 -1.68 -20.30
N ALA A 218 4.41 -2.04 -21.57
CA ALA A 218 3.52 -1.39 -22.53
C ALA A 218 2.06 -1.60 -22.17
N ILE A 219 1.69 -2.78 -21.69
CA ILE A 219 0.34 -3.07 -21.17
C ILE A 219 0.05 -2.20 -19.95
N PHE A 220 0.96 -2.16 -18.96
CA PHE A 220 0.80 -1.32 -17.78
C PHE A 220 0.58 0.15 -18.15
N VAL A 221 1.41 0.72 -19.02
CA VAL A 221 1.26 2.12 -19.47
C VAL A 221 -0.11 2.37 -20.11
N ARG A 222 -0.64 1.39 -20.87
CA ARG A 222 -1.99 1.49 -21.45
C ARG A 222 -3.10 1.44 -20.40
N THR A 223 -2.87 0.87 -19.23
CA THR A 223 -3.87 0.85 -18.14
C THR A 223 -3.96 2.18 -17.40
N ILE A 224 -2.90 3.00 -17.39
CA ILE A 224 -2.81 4.25 -16.62
C ILE A 224 -4.02 5.18 -16.85
N PRO A 225 -4.43 5.54 -18.09
CA PRO A 225 -5.55 6.44 -18.30
C PRO A 225 -6.91 5.87 -17.87
N TYR A 226 -7.00 4.57 -17.61
CA TYR A 226 -8.17 3.90 -17.09
C TYR A 226 -8.12 3.70 -15.57
N ASN A 227 -7.03 4.06 -14.88
CA ASN A 227 -6.96 3.95 -13.42
C ASN A 227 -7.74 5.08 -12.76
N PHE A 228 -9.08 4.94 -12.82
CA PHE A 228 -9.97 6.02 -12.40
C PHE A 228 -9.88 6.30 -10.92
N TYR A 229 -9.73 5.29 -10.06
CA TYR A 229 -9.61 5.54 -8.62
C TYR A 229 -8.40 6.41 -8.27
N ALA A 230 -7.23 6.07 -8.78
CA ALA A 230 -6.02 6.83 -8.54
C ALA A 230 -6.12 8.28 -9.06
N ILE A 231 -6.55 8.43 -10.31
CA ILE A 231 -6.68 9.76 -10.93
C ILE A 231 -7.75 10.59 -10.22
N LEU A 232 -8.93 10.01 -9.97
CA LEU A 232 -10.04 10.72 -9.32
C LEU A 232 -9.76 11.02 -7.84
N THR A 233 -8.96 10.20 -7.14
CA THR A 233 -8.48 10.51 -5.79
C THR A 233 -7.58 11.75 -5.79
N ILE A 234 -6.67 11.86 -6.75
CA ILE A 234 -5.83 13.06 -6.90
C ILE A 234 -6.69 14.29 -7.25
N VAL A 235 -7.63 14.15 -8.19
CA VAL A 235 -8.56 15.23 -8.56
C VAL A 235 -9.40 15.67 -7.35
N MET A 236 -9.92 14.70 -6.59
CA MET A 236 -10.70 14.96 -5.37
C MET A 236 -9.86 15.69 -4.32
N MET A 237 -8.66 15.19 -4.04
CA MET A 237 -7.75 15.77 -3.06
C MET A 237 -7.38 17.22 -3.40
N VAL A 238 -6.94 17.48 -4.63
CA VAL A 238 -6.63 18.84 -5.11
C VAL A 238 -7.89 19.70 -5.14
N GLY A 239 -9.02 19.16 -5.60
CA GLY A 239 -10.31 19.86 -5.63
C GLY A 239 -10.77 20.28 -4.24
N MET A 240 -10.69 19.42 -3.24
CA MET A 240 -11.06 19.74 -1.85
C MET A 240 -10.17 20.84 -1.27
N VAL A 241 -8.86 20.75 -1.48
CA VAL A 241 -7.90 21.76 -1.00
C VAL A 241 -8.19 23.13 -1.63
N LEU A 242 -8.38 23.19 -2.97
CA LEU A 242 -8.64 24.45 -3.66
C LEU A 242 -10.02 25.03 -3.34
N MET A 243 -11.04 24.16 -3.19
CA MET A 243 -12.39 24.57 -2.81
C MET A 243 -12.53 24.89 -1.33
N LYS A 244 -11.52 24.55 -0.50
CA LYS A 244 -11.53 24.66 0.97
C LYS A 244 -12.77 23.97 1.54
N THR A 245 -12.98 22.71 1.18
CA THR A 245 -14.16 21.94 1.58
C THR A 245 -13.77 20.63 2.22
N GLU A 246 -14.48 20.28 3.28
CA GLU A 246 -14.30 19.06 4.03
C GLU A 246 -15.64 18.45 4.40
N PHE A 247 -15.71 17.14 4.53
CA PHE A 247 -16.94 16.45 4.91
C PHE A 247 -16.66 15.23 5.81
N GLY A 248 -17.73 14.65 6.35
CA GLY A 248 -17.62 13.52 7.26
C GLY A 248 -16.84 13.84 8.52
N ALA A 249 -16.18 12.85 9.11
CA ALA A 249 -15.42 13.00 10.35
C ALA A 249 -14.22 13.95 10.18
N MET A 250 -13.58 13.96 9.01
CA MET A 250 -12.44 14.85 8.70
C MET A 250 -12.78 16.32 8.93
N ARG A 251 -14.00 16.76 8.58
CA ARG A 251 -14.45 18.14 8.79
C ARG A 251 -14.32 18.58 10.26
N THR A 252 -14.65 17.70 11.20
CA THR A 252 -14.50 18.00 12.64
C THR A 252 -13.04 18.18 13.02
N HIS A 253 -12.15 17.31 12.53
CA HIS A 253 -10.72 17.41 12.78
C HIS A 253 -10.13 18.70 12.22
N GLU A 254 -10.55 19.10 11.03
CA GLU A 254 -10.08 20.31 10.39
C GLU A 254 -10.60 21.59 11.08
N ILE A 255 -11.84 21.60 11.57
CA ILE A 255 -12.36 22.73 12.36
C ILE A 255 -11.60 22.84 13.69
N ASN A 256 -11.29 21.74 14.35
CA ASN A 256 -10.53 21.76 15.60
C ASN A 256 -9.08 22.20 15.36
N ALA A 257 -8.48 21.77 14.26
CA ALA A 257 -7.14 22.21 13.88
C ALA A 257 -7.06 23.73 13.65
N LEU A 258 -8.07 24.35 13.02
CA LEU A 258 -8.18 25.80 12.91
C LEU A 258 -8.22 26.53 14.27
N ASN A 259 -8.68 25.83 15.31
CA ASN A 259 -8.69 26.33 16.68
C ASN A 259 -7.43 25.95 17.49
N GLY A 260 -6.44 25.31 16.85
CA GLY A 260 -5.16 24.93 17.45
C GLY A 260 -5.06 23.49 17.95
N ASP A 261 -6.13 22.69 17.89
CA ASP A 261 -6.10 21.26 18.24
C ASP A 261 -5.90 20.40 16.97
N LEU A 262 -4.67 19.99 16.74
CA LEU A 262 -4.29 19.20 15.56
C LEU A 262 -4.76 17.74 15.63
N TYR A 263 -5.13 17.24 16.81
CA TYR A 263 -5.41 15.82 17.03
C TYR A 263 -6.89 15.50 17.19
N THR A 264 -7.68 16.39 17.77
CA THR A 264 -9.11 16.22 18.06
C THR A 264 -9.42 15.13 19.10
N THR A 265 -8.68 14.03 19.09
CA THR A 265 -8.86 12.88 19.99
C THR A 265 -7.87 12.93 21.16
N SER A 266 -8.20 12.23 22.26
CA SER A 266 -7.27 12.06 23.38
C SER A 266 -6.17 11.03 23.10
N ALA A 267 -6.33 10.21 22.08
CA ALA A 267 -5.33 9.24 21.66
C ALA A 267 -4.17 9.96 20.93
N ARG A 268 -3.02 10.06 21.60
CA ARG A 268 -1.80 10.70 21.09
C ARG A 268 -0.61 9.74 21.20
N PRO A 269 -0.63 8.64 20.40
CA PRO A 269 0.36 7.58 20.55
C PRO A 269 1.79 8.04 20.28
N TYR A 270 1.96 9.18 19.60
CA TYR A 270 3.26 9.74 19.24
C TYR A 270 3.64 11.01 20.04
N GLU A 271 2.88 11.38 21.08
CA GLU A 271 3.17 12.58 21.90
C GLU A 271 4.52 12.45 22.64
N ASN A 272 4.90 11.22 23.03
CA ASN A 272 6.17 10.92 23.67
C ASN A 272 7.23 10.40 22.69
N ALA A 273 6.88 10.20 21.41
CA ALA A 273 7.85 9.85 20.36
C ALA A 273 8.56 11.10 19.81
N THR A 274 8.39 12.22 20.49
CA THR A 274 9.14 13.43 20.21
C THR A 274 10.59 13.19 20.51
N ASP A 275 11.41 13.07 19.47
CA ASP A 275 12.59 13.90 19.35
C ASP A 275 13.57 13.87 20.54
N ASP A 276 13.87 12.69 21.13
CA ASP A 276 15.06 12.53 21.98
C ASP A 276 16.36 12.72 21.18
N GLU A 277 16.28 12.76 19.85
CA GLU A 277 17.39 13.13 19.00
C GLU A 277 17.17 14.55 18.43
N THR A 278 17.74 15.55 19.08
CA THR A 278 17.80 16.91 18.52
C THR A 278 18.46 16.85 17.14
N PRO A 279 17.74 17.26 16.06
CA PRO A 279 18.29 17.19 14.71
C PRO A 279 19.56 18.05 14.65
N ASN A 280 20.58 17.56 13.93
CA ASN A 280 21.84 18.27 13.84
C ASN A 280 21.59 19.71 13.35
N PRO A 281 21.99 20.76 14.12
CA PRO A 281 21.77 22.15 13.74
C PRO A 281 22.51 22.56 12.47
N ARG A 282 23.53 21.80 12.03
CA ARG A 282 24.25 22.00 10.77
C ARG A 282 23.53 21.43 9.55
N GLY A 283 22.41 20.72 9.75
CA GLY A 283 21.60 20.15 8.69
C GLY A 283 21.10 21.22 7.70
N ARG A 284 21.16 20.92 6.42
CA ARG A 284 20.71 21.75 5.31
C ARG A 284 19.72 20.98 4.44
N VAL A 285 18.96 21.68 3.61
CA VAL A 285 18.02 21.09 2.64
C VAL A 285 18.69 20.03 1.75
N ILE A 286 19.94 20.26 1.36
CA ILE A 286 20.72 19.31 0.55
C ILE A 286 20.96 17.97 1.25
N ASP A 287 20.93 17.93 2.59
CA ASP A 287 21.12 16.71 3.37
C ASP A 287 19.87 15.78 3.34
N LEU A 288 18.76 16.27 2.80
CA LEU A 288 17.60 15.49 2.46
C LEU A 288 17.54 15.25 0.94
N VAL A 289 17.64 16.29 0.13
CA VAL A 289 17.37 16.22 -1.31
C VAL A 289 18.39 15.37 -2.04
N ILE A 290 19.69 15.54 -1.75
CA ILE A 290 20.76 14.81 -2.48
C ILE A 290 20.69 13.30 -2.24
N PRO A 291 20.61 12.79 -0.98
CA PRO A 291 20.50 11.35 -0.76
C PRO A 291 19.25 10.73 -1.42
N ILE A 292 18.11 11.43 -1.40
CA ILE A 292 16.89 10.95 -2.08
C ILE A 292 17.09 10.87 -3.58
N VAL A 293 17.56 11.95 -4.22
CA VAL A 293 17.78 11.98 -5.67
C VAL A 293 18.77 10.88 -6.09
N VAL A 294 19.85 10.69 -5.34
CA VAL A 294 20.83 9.65 -5.65
C VAL A 294 20.25 8.26 -5.42
N LEU A 295 19.47 8.05 -4.35
CA LEU A 295 18.76 6.79 -4.11
C LEU A 295 17.87 6.44 -5.30
N VAL A 296 17.05 7.39 -5.76
CA VAL A 296 16.19 7.24 -6.95
C VAL A 296 17.01 6.84 -8.18
N ILE A 297 18.07 7.58 -8.47
CA ILE A 297 18.94 7.31 -9.62
C ILE A 297 19.56 5.91 -9.51
N CYS A 298 20.06 5.52 -8.34
CA CYS A 298 20.63 4.20 -8.11
C CYS A 298 19.59 3.09 -8.32
N CYS A 299 18.35 3.26 -7.81
CA CYS A 299 17.27 2.29 -8.02
C CYS A 299 16.91 2.15 -9.49
N VAL A 300 16.72 3.26 -10.21
CA VAL A 300 16.44 3.22 -11.66
C VAL A 300 17.56 2.55 -12.45
N ILE A 301 18.83 2.90 -12.19
CA ILE A 301 19.98 2.28 -12.85
C ILE A 301 20.03 0.78 -12.54
N SER A 302 19.79 0.38 -11.30
CA SER A 302 19.81 -1.03 -10.91
C SER A 302 18.65 -1.81 -11.53
N MET A 303 17.46 -1.22 -11.66
CA MET A 303 16.33 -1.84 -12.36
C MET A 303 16.66 -2.09 -13.84
N ILE A 304 17.12 -1.08 -14.58
CA ILE A 304 17.49 -1.26 -16.00
C ILE A 304 18.71 -2.20 -16.17
N TYR A 305 19.59 -2.28 -15.18
CA TYR A 305 20.71 -3.23 -15.16
C TYR A 305 20.18 -4.67 -15.09
N THR A 306 19.25 -4.96 -14.19
CA THR A 306 18.65 -6.31 -14.07
C THR A 306 17.89 -6.71 -15.34
N GLY A 307 17.32 -5.74 -16.07
CA GLY A 307 16.65 -5.96 -17.36
C GLY A 307 17.58 -6.02 -18.58
N GLY A 308 18.91 -5.98 -18.39
CA GLY A 308 19.87 -6.19 -19.46
C GLY A 308 20.20 -4.97 -20.32
N PHE A 309 19.89 -3.75 -19.87
CA PHE A 309 20.20 -2.51 -20.62
C PHE A 309 21.68 -2.40 -21.03
N PHE A 310 22.57 -2.70 -20.10
CA PHE A 310 24.02 -2.65 -20.35
C PHE A 310 24.53 -3.83 -21.22
N SER A 311 23.67 -4.80 -21.50
CA SER A 311 23.94 -5.92 -22.42
C SER A 311 23.37 -5.68 -23.83
N GLY A 312 22.82 -4.47 -24.08
CA GLY A 312 22.35 -4.07 -25.40
C GLY A 312 20.84 -4.08 -25.59
N THR A 313 20.06 -4.35 -24.53
CA THR A 313 18.60 -4.21 -24.53
C THR A 313 18.23 -2.73 -24.54
N ASP A 314 17.22 -2.31 -25.29
CA ASP A 314 16.74 -0.93 -25.25
C ASP A 314 16.14 -0.58 -23.88
N PHE A 315 16.04 0.72 -23.58
CA PHE A 315 15.62 1.21 -22.25
C PHE A 315 14.23 0.71 -21.84
N VAL A 316 13.25 0.72 -22.76
CA VAL A 316 11.87 0.34 -22.47
C VAL A 316 11.79 -1.15 -22.18
N THR A 317 12.40 -1.97 -23.04
CA THR A 317 12.46 -3.43 -22.86
C THR A 317 13.26 -3.81 -21.63
N ALA A 318 14.39 -3.18 -21.36
CA ALA A 318 15.19 -3.42 -20.16
C ALA A 318 14.42 -3.07 -18.89
N PHE A 319 13.61 -2.01 -18.92
CA PHE A 319 12.76 -1.65 -17.78
C PHE A 319 11.63 -2.66 -17.57
N SER A 320 10.95 -3.10 -18.65
CA SER A 320 9.86 -4.07 -18.58
C SER A 320 10.31 -5.47 -18.14
N GLN A 321 11.55 -5.84 -18.43
CA GLN A 321 12.15 -7.11 -18.03
C GLN A 321 12.96 -7.02 -16.72
N SER A 322 12.90 -5.88 -16.04
CA SER A 322 13.66 -5.68 -14.81
C SER A 322 13.13 -6.57 -13.67
N ASP A 323 14.06 -7.14 -12.90
CA ASP A 323 13.73 -7.70 -11.59
C ASP A 323 13.65 -6.56 -10.56
N ALA A 324 12.42 -6.11 -10.28
CA ALA A 324 12.19 -4.97 -9.39
C ALA A 324 12.74 -5.21 -7.98
N SER A 325 12.59 -6.41 -7.43
CA SER A 325 13.01 -6.69 -6.07
C SER A 325 14.52 -6.65 -5.93
N VAL A 326 15.24 -7.28 -6.84
CA VAL A 326 16.72 -7.25 -6.90
C VAL A 326 17.20 -5.84 -7.26
N GLY A 327 16.57 -5.18 -8.22
CA GLY A 327 16.91 -3.82 -8.65
C GLY A 327 16.76 -2.80 -7.52
N LEU A 328 15.68 -2.84 -6.77
CA LEU A 328 15.44 -1.96 -5.63
C LEU A 328 16.41 -2.25 -4.47
N ALA A 329 16.64 -3.52 -4.14
CA ALA A 329 17.60 -3.91 -3.10
C ALA A 329 19.02 -3.45 -3.44
N MET A 330 19.49 -3.70 -4.67
CA MET A 330 20.80 -3.23 -5.15
C MET A 330 20.89 -1.70 -5.18
N GLY A 331 19.92 -1.03 -5.79
CA GLY A 331 19.91 0.41 -5.93
C GLY A 331 19.89 1.12 -4.59
N SER A 332 19.08 0.63 -3.66
CA SER A 332 19.04 1.19 -2.31
C SER A 332 20.34 0.95 -1.54
N ALA A 333 21.01 -0.19 -1.73
CA ALA A 333 22.33 -0.44 -1.12
C ALA A 333 23.38 0.56 -1.62
N PHE A 334 23.45 0.84 -2.94
CA PHE A 334 24.30 1.90 -3.46
C PHE A 334 23.92 3.28 -2.93
N GLY A 335 22.61 3.57 -2.85
CA GLY A 335 22.11 4.81 -2.25
C GLY A 335 22.51 4.96 -0.78
N LEU A 336 22.44 3.88 0.01
CA LEU A 336 22.89 3.85 1.40
C LEU A 336 24.39 4.15 1.53
N VAL A 337 25.21 3.46 0.74
CA VAL A 337 26.68 3.69 0.73
C VAL A 337 26.99 5.14 0.37
N PHE A 338 26.32 5.67 -0.66
CA PHE A 338 26.44 7.08 -1.01
C PHE A 338 26.01 7.99 0.14
N ALA A 339 24.88 7.75 0.79
CA ALA A 339 24.39 8.54 1.90
C ALA A 339 25.40 8.57 3.06
N ILE A 340 25.98 7.42 3.44
CA ILE A 340 27.01 7.34 4.46
C ILE A 340 28.21 8.22 4.09
N ILE A 341 28.77 8.06 2.89
CA ILE A 341 29.92 8.83 2.41
C ILE A 341 29.57 10.32 2.37
N PHE A 342 28.42 10.68 1.84
CA PHE A 342 27.95 12.06 1.73
C PHE A 342 27.86 12.72 3.10
N TYR A 343 27.22 12.09 4.08
CA TYR A 343 27.08 12.67 5.43
C TYR A 343 28.40 12.77 6.17
N MET A 344 29.31 11.82 5.97
CA MET A 344 30.67 11.88 6.53
C MET A 344 31.47 13.06 5.93
N ILE A 345 31.43 13.25 4.60
CA ILE A 345 32.08 14.40 3.93
C ILE A 345 31.47 15.72 4.42
N ARG A 346 30.14 15.76 4.56
CA ARG A 346 29.41 16.92 5.09
C ARG A 346 29.66 17.16 6.59
N ARG A 347 30.22 16.17 7.30
CA ARG A 347 30.47 16.21 8.76
C ARG A 347 29.20 16.53 9.56
N VAL A 348 28.04 16.05 9.11
CA VAL A 348 26.75 16.19 9.80
C VAL A 348 26.43 14.97 10.64
N ILE A 349 26.92 13.78 10.24
CA ILE A 349 26.86 12.54 11.02
C ILE A 349 28.24 11.89 10.96
N ASN A 350 28.66 11.23 12.04
CA ASN A 350 29.88 10.42 12.05
C ASN A 350 29.56 8.97 11.62
N PHE A 351 30.61 8.18 11.33
CA PHE A 351 30.44 6.79 10.86
C PHE A 351 29.69 5.91 11.86
N ARG A 352 29.97 6.06 13.17
CA ARG A 352 29.32 5.27 14.21
C ARG A 352 27.81 5.55 14.26
N ASP A 353 27.40 6.80 14.11
CA ASP A 353 25.99 7.17 14.08
C ASP A 353 25.30 6.67 12.81
N CYS A 354 25.98 6.71 11.65
CA CYS A 354 25.47 6.09 10.42
C CYS A 354 25.22 4.59 10.63
N MET A 355 26.18 3.88 11.23
CA MET A 355 25.99 2.45 11.52
C MET A 355 24.89 2.19 12.55
N GLY A 356 24.70 3.09 13.51
CA GLY A 356 23.58 3.05 14.45
C GLY A 356 22.21 3.22 13.78
N CYS A 357 22.13 3.95 12.67
CA CYS A 357 20.89 4.12 11.91
C CYS A 357 20.43 2.82 11.20
N ILE A 358 21.31 1.87 10.94
CA ILE A 358 20.95 0.61 10.29
C ILE A 358 19.98 -0.22 11.17
N PRO A 359 20.33 -0.56 12.43
CA PRO A 359 19.39 -1.27 13.29
C PRO A 359 18.15 -0.44 13.66
N GLU A 360 18.26 0.89 13.76
CA GLU A 360 17.10 1.74 14.01
C GLU A 360 16.15 1.75 12.82
N GLY A 361 16.68 1.82 11.59
CA GLY A 361 15.89 1.69 10.36
C GLY A 361 15.20 0.32 10.26
N PHE A 362 15.90 -0.77 10.61
CA PHE A 362 15.30 -2.10 10.68
C PHE A 362 14.13 -2.14 11.67
N LYS A 363 14.34 -1.63 12.90
CA LYS A 363 13.27 -1.57 13.92
C LYS A 363 12.06 -0.78 13.44
N ALA A 364 12.26 0.33 12.74
CA ALA A 364 11.19 1.14 12.20
C ALA A 364 10.34 0.37 11.15
N MET A 365 10.96 -0.56 10.41
CA MET A 365 10.30 -1.35 9.37
C MET A 365 9.76 -2.71 9.87
N VAL A 366 10.06 -3.14 11.09
CA VAL A 366 9.59 -4.42 11.65
C VAL A 366 8.06 -4.59 11.53
N PRO A 367 7.21 -3.58 11.82
CA PRO A 367 5.77 -3.74 11.64
C PRO A 367 5.40 -4.08 10.20
N ALA A 368 5.94 -3.36 9.23
CA ALA A 368 5.69 -3.61 7.81
C ALA A 368 6.20 -5.00 7.37
N ILE A 369 7.41 -5.38 7.78
CA ILE A 369 8.01 -6.69 7.50
C ILE A 369 7.12 -7.83 8.04
N MET A 370 6.60 -7.70 9.25
CA MET A 370 5.72 -8.70 9.86
C MET A 370 4.38 -8.80 9.13
N ILE A 371 3.76 -7.66 8.81
CA ILE A 371 2.49 -7.64 8.07
C ILE A 371 2.69 -8.30 6.69
N LEU A 372 3.71 -7.91 5.94
CA LEU A 372 4.03 -8.50 4.64
C LEU A 372 4.26 -10.01 4.72
N THR A 373 5.04 -10.47 5.70
CA THR A 373 5.28 -11.91 5.90
C THR A 373 3.99 -12.68 6.13
N PHE A 374 3.10 -12.18 6.98
CA PHE A 374 1.81 -12.83 7.25
C PHE A 374 0.84 -12.71 6.06
N ALA A 375 0.81 -11.59 5.36
CA ALA A 375 -0.02 -11.39 4.18
C ALA A 375 0.39 -12.35 3.05
N TRP A 376 1.68 -12.45 2.75
CA TRP A 376 2.20 -13.41 1.78
C TRP A 376 1.94 -14.86 2.19
N THR A 377 2.05 -15.17 3.48
CA THR A 377 1.73 -16.50 4.00
C THR A 377 0.23 -16.80 3.86
N LEU A 378 -0.65 -15.84 4.17
CA LEU A 378 -2.08 -15.97 3.96
C LEU A 378 -2.42 -16.16 2.48
N LYS A 379 -1.76 -15.40 1.60
CA LYS A 379 -1.86 -15.58 0.15
C LYS A 379 -1.45 -16.99 -0.26
N ALA A 380 -0.31 -17.50 0.22
CA ALA A 380 0.14 -18.86 -0.08
C ALA A 380 -0.89 -19.93 0.35
N MET A 381 -1.54 -19.74 1.52
CA MET A 381 -2.64 -20.61 1.96
C MET A 381 -3.84 -20.52 1.02
N THR A 382 -4.22 -19.33 0.62
CA THR A 382 -5.34 -19.05 -0.28
C THR A 382 -5.09 -19.64 -1.68
N ASP A 383 -3.88 -19.47 -2.20
CA ASP A 383 -3.44 -20.02 -3.48
C ASP A 383 -3.44 -21.57 -3.46
N SER A 384 -2.97 -22.18 -2.36
CA SER A 384 -2.94 -23.64 -2.20
C SER A 384 -4.33 -24.26 -2.18
N LEU A 385 -5.37 -23.48 -1.85
CA LEU A 385 -6.78 -23.88 -1.93
C LEU A 385 -7.41 -23.62 -3.31
N GLY A 386 -6.66 -23.05 -4.27
CA GLY A 386 -7.16 -22.80 -5.62
C GLY A 386 -8.12 -21.62 -5.71
N ALA A 387 -7.96 -20.58 -4.88
CA ALA A 387 -8.84 -19.41 -4.89
C ALA A 387 -8.88 -18.72 -6.27
N ALA A 388 -7.72 -18.59 -6.93
CA ALA A 388 -7.64 -18.04 -8.28
C ALA A 388 -8.49 -18.82 -9.28
N VAL A 389 -8.42 -20.15 -9.24
CA VAL A 389 -9.19 -21.05 -10.12
C VAL A 389 -10.69 -20.89 -9.86
N PHE A 390 -11.10 -20.83 -8.58
CA PHE A 390 -12.50 -20.61 -8.22
C PHE A 390 -13.02 -19.27 -8.75
N VAL A 391 -12.26 -18.18 -8.57
CA VAL A 391 -12.68 -16.84 -9.03
C VAL A 391 -12.70 -16.78 -10.56
N GLU A 392 -11.74 -17.42 -11.25
CA GLU A 392 -11.72 -17.53 -12.71
C GLU A 392 -12.96 -18.22 -13.24
N GLU A 393 -13.34 -19.39 -12.69
CA GLU A 393 -14.53 -20.13 -13.08
C GLU A 393 -15.82 -19.34 -12.81
N ALA A 394 -15.91 -18.69 -11.65
CA ALA A 394 -17.01 -17.81 -11.31
C ALA A 394 -17.14 -16.65 -12.29
N MET A 395 -16.03 -15.98 -12.63
CA MET A 395 -16.01 -14.88 -13.59
C MET A 395 -16.37 -15.33 -15.01
N ARG A 396 -15.86 -16.48 -15.47
CA ARG A 396 -16.23 -17.05 -16.77
C ARG A 396 -17.72 -17.37 -16.86
N SER A 397 -18.32 -17.85 -15.77
CA SER A 397 -19.75 -18.12 -15.72
C SER A 397 -20.63 -16.87 -15.80
N VAL A 398 -20.13 -15.73 -15.31
CA VAL A 398 -20.82 -14.43 -15.31
C VAL A 398 -20.57 -13.66 -16.62
N ALA A 399 -19.43 -13.87 -17.28
CA ALA A 399 -18.99 -13.08 -18.45
C ALA A 399 -19.92 -13.20 -19.68
N GLY A 400 -20.67 -14.27 -19.82
CA GLY A 400 -21.50 -14.56 -21.01
C GLY A 400 -22.70 -13.62 -21.28
N GLY A 401 -22.90 -12.56 -20.51
CA GLY A 401 -23.99 -11.58 -20.72
C GLY A 401 -23.74 -10.19 -20.14
N ILE A 402 -22.61 -9.98 -19.44
CA ILE A 402 -22.35 -8.76 -18.67
C ILE A 402 -20.95 -8.17 -18.98
N GLU A 403 -20.35 -8.49 -20.12
CA GLU A 403 -18.98 -8.06 -20.47
C GLU A 403 -18.77 -6.54 -20.30
N VAL A 404 -19.78 -5.75 -20.63
CA VAL A 404 -19.71 -4.28 -20.56
C VAL A 404 -19.59 -3.76 -19.11
N ILE A 405 -20.19 -4.45 -18.14
CA ILE A 405 -20.19 -4.03 -16.73
C ILE A 405 -19.06 -4.73 -15.96
N LEU A 406 -18.41 -5.71 -16.57
CA LEU A 406 -17.40 -6.54 -15.91
C LEU A 406 -16.23 -5.74 -15.32
N PRO A 407 -15.67 -4.67 -15.94
CA PRO A 407 -14.66 -3.84 -15.31
C PRO A 407 -15.13 -3.22 -13.99
N ALA A 408 -16.38 -2.76 -13.92
CA ALA A 408 -16.94 -2.20 -12.69
C ALA A 408 -17.11 -3.27 -11.59
N ILE A 409 -17.50 -4.49 -11.97
CA ILE A 409 -17.57 -5.62 -11.05
C ILE A 409 -16.18 -6.01 -10.55
N ILE A 410 -15.18 -6.09 -11.44
CA ILE A 410 -13.78 -6.36 -11.08
C ILE A 410 -13.25 -5.30 -10.13
N PHE A 411 -13.56 -4.04 -10.36
CA PHE A 411 -13.21 -2.96 -9.45
C PHE A 411 -13.77 -3.21 -8.04
N LEU A 412 -15.05 -3.56 -7.91
CA LEU A 412 -15.66 -3.86 -6.60
C LEU A 412 -15.06 -5.12 -5.93
N VAL A 413 -14.81 -6.16 -6.72
CA VAL A 413 -14.14 -7.37 -6.22
C VAL A 413 -12.74 -7.04 -5.73
N GLY A 414 -11.99 -6.24 -6.49
CA GLY A 414 -10.68 -5.72 -6.08
C GLY A 414 -10.76 -4.90 -4.79
N CYS A 415 -11.74 -3.98 -4.68
CA CYS A 415 -11.97 -3.22 -3.44
C CYS A 415 -12.25 -4.13 -2.25
N GLY A 416 -13.14 -5.10 -2.41
CA GLY A 416 -13.50 -6.04 -1.35
C GLY A 416 -12.31 -6.90 -0.93
N LEU A 417 -11.57 -7.43 -1.88
CA LEU A 417 -10.43 -8.32 -1.62
C LEU A 417 -9.27 -7.56 -0.98
N ALA A 418 -8.91 -6.38 -1.46
CA ALA A 418 -7.83 -5.57 -0.89
C ALA A 418 -8.19 -5.01 0.49
N PHE A 419 -9.41 -4.52 0.66
CA PHE A 419 -9.93 -4.15 2.00
C PHE A 419 -9.77 -5.29 2.98
N ALA A 420 -9.98 -6.45 2.50
CA ALA A 420 -9.99 -7.74 3.11
C ALA A 420 -8.62 -8.23 3.53
N THR A 421 -7.66 -8.10 2.67
CA THR A 421 -6.31 -8.63 2.85
C THR A 421 -5.33 -7.57 3.37
N GLY A 422 -5.73 -6.31 3.35
CA GLY A 422 -4.88 -5.17 3.71
C GLY A 422 -3.69 -4.99 2.77
N THR A 423 -3.79 -5.49 1.53
CA THR A 423 -2.71 -5.37 0.56
C THR A 423 -3.22 -5.24 -0.87
N SER A 424 -2.80 -4.20 -1.52
CA SER A 424 -3.01 -4.03 -2.96
C SER A 424 -2.24 -5.08 -3.75
N TRP A 425 -0.99 -5.36 -3.36
CA TRP A 425 -0.08 -6.28 -4.03
C TRP A 425 -0.64 -7.70 -4.11
N GLY A 426 -1.14 -8.24 -2.99
CA GLY A 426 -1.79 -9.55 -2.95
C GLY A 426 -3.03 -9.60 -3.83
N THR A 427 -3.80 -8.52 -3.84
CA THR A 427 -5.06 -8.44 -4.59
C THR A 427 -4.84 -8.43 -6.09
N PHE A 428 -4.02 -7.54 -6.62
CA PHE A 428 -3.80 -7.52 -8.07
C PHE A 428 -2.97 -8.72 -8.55
N GLY A 429 -2.10 -9.27 -7.70
CA GLY A 429 -1.38 -10.51 -8.00
C GLY A 429 -2.30 -11.72 -8.22
N ILE A 430 -3.47 -11.76 -7.57
CA ILE A 430 -4.49 -12.78 -7.79
C ILE A 430 -5.37 -12.43 -9.00
N LEU A 431 -5.84 -11.18 -9.08
CA LEU A 431 -6.88 -10.80 -10.04
C LEU A 431 -6.36 -10.54 -11.45
N ILE A 432 -5.14 -10.00 -11.62
CA ILE A 432 -4.59 -9.71 -12.96
C ILE A 432 -4.47 -10.97 -13.83
N PRO A 433 -3.87 -12.09 -13.37
CA PRO A 433 -3.82 -13.30 -14.17
C PRO A 433 -5.20 -13.81 -14.60
N ILE A 434 -6.23 -13.66 -13.73
CA ILE A 434 -7.60 -14.04 -14.03
C ILE A 434 -8.17 -13.15 -15.14
N VAL A 435 -8.00 -11.83 -15.02
CA VAL A 435 -8.43 -10.87 -16.04
C VAL A 435 -7.78 -11.14 -17.39
N VAL A 436 -6.47 -11.43 -17.40
CA VAL A 436 -5.74 -11.80 -18.61
C VAL A 436 -6.32 -13.06 -19.22
N ALA A 437 -6.50 -14.14 -18.44
CA ALA A 437 -7.05 -15.41 -18.92
C ALA A 437 -8.46 -15.27 -19.54
N VAL A 438 -9.30 -14.39 -18.97
CA VAL A 438 -10.67 -14.15 -19.45
C VAL A 438 -10.69 -13.35 -20.76
N PHE A 439 -9.85 -12.31 -20.88
CA PHE A 439 -9.97 -11.32 -21.95
C PHE A 439 -8.90 -11.38 -23.05
N GLU A 440 -7.77 -12.05 -22.82
CA GLU A 440 -6.63 -12.06 -23.77
C GLU A 440 -7.06 -12.43 -25.19
N LYS A 441 -7.93 -13.44 -25.32
CA LYS A 441 -8.40 -13.95 -26.63
C LYS A 441 -9.69 -13.31 -27.12
N SER A 442 -10.47 -12.69 -26.23
CA SER A 442 -11.81 -12.18 -26.57
C SER A 442 -11.82 -10.68 -26.87
N SER A 443 -11.16 -9.85 -26.05
CA SER A 443 -11.16 -8.40 -26.19
C SER A 443 -9.96 -7.75 -25.51
N PRO A 444 -8.86 -7.46 -26.24
CA PRO A 444 -7.67 -6.82 -25.67
C PRO A 444 -7.97 -5.45 -25.02
N GLU A 445 -8.95 -4.70 -25.51
CA GLU A 445 -9.34 -3.43 -24.92
C GLU A 445 -10.03 -3.63 -23.56
N MET A 446 -10.94 -4.60 -23.47
CA MET A 446 -11.59 -4.93 -22.20
C MET A 446 -10.59 -5.52 -21.20
N MET A 447 -9.56 -6.24 -21.67
CA MET A 447 -8.46 -6.69 -20.82
C MET A 447 -7.75 -5.50 -20.15
N ILE A 448 -7.36 -4.48 -20.93
CA ILE A 448 -6.69 -3.27 -20.40
C ILE A 448 -7.59 -2.53 -19.39
N ILE A 449 -8.87 -2.34 -19.71
CA ILE A 449 -9.82 -1.65 -18.82
C ILE A 449 -10.00 -2.47 -17.54
N SER A 450 -10.14 -3.79 -17.65
CA SER A 450 -10.35 -4.68 -16.51
C SER A 450 -9.11 -4.85 -15.63
N MET A 451 -7.92 -4.89 -16.23
CA MET A 451 -6.65 -4.85 -15.49
C MET A 451 -6.54 -3.54 -14.70
N SER A 452 -6.85 -2.42 -15.33
CA SER A 452 -6.88 -1.13 -14.64
C SER A 452 -7.92 -1.10 -13.52
N ALA A 453 -9.11 -1.66 -13.73
CA ALA A 453 -10.15 -1.77 -12.72
C ALA A 453 -9.71 -2.64 -11.53
N CYS A 454 -9.00 -3.72 -11.80
CA CYS A 454 -8.39 -4.58 -10.78
C CYS A 454 -7.39 -3.80 -9.91
N MET A 455 -6.44 -3.10 -10.54
CA MET A 455 -5.43 -2.31 -9.85
C MET A 455 -6.05 -1.14 -9.07
N ALA A 456 -7.00 -0.44 -9.66
CA ALA A 456 -7.73 0.65 -9.02
C ALA A 456 -8.56 0.16 -7.82
N GLY A 457 -9.21 -0.99 -7.96
CA GLY A 457 -9.94 -1.64 -6.87
C GLY A 457 -9.01 -2.07 -5.74
N ALA A 458 -7.87 -2.65 -6.08
CA ALA A 458 -6.86 -3.04 -5.11
C ALA A 458 -6.38 -1.84 -4.28
N VAL A 459 -6.02 -0.73 -4.92
CA VAL A 459 -5.61 0.50 -4.22
C VAL A 459 -6.76 1.09 -3.39
N CYS A 460 -7.99 1.08 -3.90
CA CYS A 460 -9.15 1.59 -3.17
C CYS A 460 -9.43 0.78 -1.89
N GLY A 461 -9.42 -0.55 -2.00
CA GLY A 461 -9.67 -1.43 -0.86
C GLY A 461 -8.58 -1.29 0.20
N ASP A 462 -7.34 -1.22 -0.21
CA ASP A 462 -6.18 -0.99 0.64
C ASP A 462 -6.30 0.34 1.40
N HIS A 463 -6.58 1.42 0.72
CA HIS A 463 -6.85 2.75 1.27
C HIS A 463 -7.98 2.77 2.31
N CYS A 464 -8.95 1.87 2.20
CA CYS A 464 -10.05 1.74 3.15
C CYS A 464 -9.70 0.83 4.34
N SER A 465 -8.65 0.01 4.21
CA SER A 465 -8.37 -1.08 5.14
C SER A 465 -7.65 -0.61 6.40
N PRO A 466 -8.17 -0.96 7.59
CA PRO A 466 -7.44 -0.69 8.84
C PRO A 466 -6.23 -1.59 9.05
N ILE A 467 -6.01 -2.55 8.18
CA ILE A 467 -4.89 -3.50 8.24
C ILE A 467 -3.89 -3.27 7.10
N SER A 468 -4.10 -2.21 6.31
CA SER A 468 -3.19 -1.82 5.24
C SER A 468 -1.86 -1.32 5.81
N ASP A 469 -0.78 -1.81 5.25
CA ASP A 469 0.57 -1.39 5.59
C ASP A 469 0.83 0.07 5.20
N THR A 470 0.37 0.53 4.03
CA THR A 470 0.50 1.94 3.61
C THR A 470 -0.28 2.87 4.53
N THR A 471 -1.51 2.52 4.90
CA THR A 471 -2.34 3.29 5.83
C THR A 471 -1.71 3.36 7.23
N ILE A 472 -1.09 2.26 7.70
CA ILE A 472 -0.33 2.25 8.96
C ILE A 472 0.88 3.18 8.87
N MET A 473 1.63 3.13 7.76
CA MET A 473 2.82 3.96 7.57
C MET A 473 2.48 5.43 7.36
N ALA A 474 1.39 5.75 6.67
CA ALA A 474 0.90 7.12 6.53
C ALA A 474 0.50 7.72 7.88
N SER A 475 -0.20 6.95 8.73
CA SER A 475 -0.55 7.37 10.09
C SER A 475 0.70 7.59 10.95
N ALA A 476 1.70 6.71 10.85
CA ALA A 476 2.97 6.86 11.56
C ALA A 476 3.78 8.07 11.05
N GLY A 477 3.87 8.27 9.73
CA GLY A 477 4.53 9.40 9.10
C GLY A 477 3.91 10.74 9.53
N ALA A 478 2.59 10.82 9.56
CA ALA A 478 1.85 11.99 10.03
C ALA A 478 1.84 12.11 11.56
N GLN A 479 2.24 11.08 12.29
CA GLN A 479 2.04 10.96 13.73
C GLN A 479 0.57 11.15 14.13
N CYS A 480 -0.32 10.52 13.39
CA CYS A 480 -1.75 10.45 13.65
C CYS A 480 -2.10 9.11 14.29
N ASP A 481 -3.09 9.08 15.18
CA ASP A 481 -3.65 7.81 15.64
C ASP A 481 -4.23 7.03 14.46
N HIS A 482 -3.85 5.76 14.34
CA HIS A 482 -4.17 4.94 13.17
C HIS A 482 -5.69 4.76 12.96
N VAL A 483 -6.44 4.50 14.04
CA VAL A 483 -7.91 4.35 13.95
C VAL A 483 -8.56 5.66 13.54
N THR A 484 -8.04 6.78 14.04
CA THR A 484 -8.49 8.13 13.64
C THR A 484 -8.22 8.37 12.16
N HIS A 485 -7.02 8.04 11.67
CA HIS A 485 -6.69 8.16 10.25
C HIS A 485 -7.66 7.34 9.38
N VAL A 486 -7.82 6.05 9.63
CA VAL A 486 -8.72 5.17 8.87
C VAL A 486 -10.16 5.70 8.88
N SER A 487 -10.69 6.04 10.06
CA SER A 487 -12.10 6.47 10.19
C SER A 487 -12.37 7.81 9.50
N THR A 488 -11.40 8.71 9.44
CA THR A 488 -11.53 10.01 8.77
C THR A 488 -11.33 9.93 7.26
N GLN A 489 -10.49 9.01 6.79
CA GLN A 489 -10.20 8.77 5.37
C GLN A 489 -11.32 8.01 4.67
N LEU A 490 -11.96 7.06 5.35
CA LEU A 490 -12.94 6.14 4.77
C LEU A 490 -14.05 6.86 3.96
N PRO A 491 -14.70 7.94 4.43
CA PRO A 491 -15.70 8.65 3.62
C PRO A 491 -15.13 9.22 2.31
N TYR A 492 -13.87 9.63 2.30
CA TYR A 492 -13.20 10.16 1.11
C TYR A 492 -12.91 9.06 0.10
N ALA A 493 -12.33 7.95 0.57
CA ALA A 493 -12.06 6.80 -0.28
C ALA A 493 -13.35 6.22 -0.87
N LEU A 494 -14.43 6.11 -0.09
CA LEU A 494 -15.74 5.65 -0.57
C LEU A 494 -16.36 6.59 -1.61
N LEU A 495 -16.19 7.90 -1.48
CA LEU A 495 -16.65 8.85 -2.50
C LEU A 495 -15.88 8.66 -3.80
N ALA A 496 -14.55 8.58 -3.74
CA ALA A 496 -13.71 8.31 -4.91
C ALA A 496 -14.05 6.97 -5.54
N ALA A 497 -14.31 5.94 -4.74
CA ALA A 497 -14.74 4.63 -5.20
C ALA A 497 -16.08 4.67 -5.93
N ALA A 498 -17.08 5.37 -5.38
CA ALA A 498 -18.40 5.48 -6.00
C ALA A 498 -18.33 6.16 -7.38
N VAL A 499 -17.58 7.27 -7.49
CA VAL A 499 -17.39 7.96 -8.77
C VAL A 499 -16.60 7.08 -9.75
N SER A 500 -15.57 6.37 -9.27
CA SER A 500 -14.78 5.45 -10.09
C SER A 500 -15.61 4.28 -10.60
N PHE A 501 -16.46 3.71 -9.78
CA PHE A 501 -17.38 2.64 -10.16
C PHE A 501 -18.28 3.06 -11.32
N VAL A 502 -18.92 4.24 -11.21
CA VAL A 502 -19.73 4.80 -12.30
C VAL A 502 -18.89 5.03 -13.55
N THR A 503 -17.65 5.53 -13.38
CA THR A 503 -16.74 5.77 -14.50
C THR A 503 -16.33 4.46 -15.18
N TYR A 504 -16.15 3.35 -14.44
CA TYR A 504 -15.90 2.02 -15.03
C TYR A 504 -17.11 1.49 -15.81
N ILE A 505 -18.33 1.74 -15.34
CA ILE A 505 -19.53 1.43 -16.14
C ILE A 505 -19.50 2.19 -17.47
N VAL A 506 -19.23 3.50 -17.43
CA VAL A 506 -19.11 4.31 -18.67
C VAL A 506 -17.99 3.75 -19.56
N ALA A 507 -16.82 3.43 -19.00
CA ALA A 507 -15.69 2.90 -19.76
C ALA A 507 -15.99 1.56 -20.44
N GLY A 508 -16.78 0.69 -19.82
CA GLY A 508 -17.23 -0.55 -20.42
C GLY A 508 -18.08 -0.32 -21.68
N PHE A 509 -18.93 0.71 -21.70
CA PHE A 509 -19.73 1.06 -22.88
C PHE A 509 -18.92 1.74 -23.98
N VAL A 510 -18.11 2.76 -23.63
CA VAL A 510 -17.41 3.58 -24.62
C VAL A 510 -16.05 3.02 -25.04
N LYS A 511 -15.47 2.11 -24.26
CA LYS A 511 -14.18 1.44 -24.47
C LYS A 511 -13.00 2.39 -24.73
N THR A 512 -13.09 3.65 -24.26
CA THR A 512 -12.02 4.63 -24.41
C THR A 512 -11.91 5.53 -23.19
N ALA A 513 -10.67 5.71 -22.71
CA ALA A 513 -10.37 6.61 -21.60
C ALA A 513 -10.63 8.08 -21.93
N TRP A 514 -10.47 8.47 -23.19
CA TRP A 514 -10.68 9.86 -23.65
C TRP A 514 -12.10 10.40 -23.41
N ILE A 515 -13.09 9.52 -23.26
CA ILE A 515 -14.45 9.89 -22.91
C ILE A 515 -14.73 9.57 -21.44
N ALA A 516 -14.38 8.37 -20.98
CA ALA A 516 -14.70 7.93 -19.64
C ALA A 516 -14.03 8.79 -18.55
N LEU A 517 -12.73 9.09 -18.70
CA LEU A 517 -11.99 9.87 -17.69
C LEU A 517 -12.51 11.31 -17.55
N PRO A 518 -12.73 12.10 -18.62
CA PRO A 518 -13.37 13.42 -18.50
C PRO A 518 -14.75 13.36 -17.83
N VAL A 519 -15.57 12.35 -18.15
CA VAL A 519 -16.88 12.16 -17.49
C VAL A 519 -16.69 11.94 -15.99
N GLY A 520 -15.75 11.07 -15.59
CA GLY A 520 -15.43 10.84 -14.18
C GLY A 520 -14.93 12.11 -13.46
N ILE A 521 -14.03 12.87 -14.09
CA ILE A 521 -13.52 14.14 -13.55
C ILE A 521 -14.66 15.15 -13.35
N VAL A 522 -15.49 15.35 -14.37
CA VAL A 522 -16.65 16.28 -14.27
C VAL A 522 -17.61 15.83 -13.17
N LEU A 523 -17.92 14.54 -13.10
CA LEU A 523 -18.77 13.98 -12.04
C LEU A 523 -18.17 14.25 -10.65
N MET A 524 -16.86 13.99 -10.46
CA MET A 524 -16.16 14.26 -9.21
C MET A 524 -16.25 15.73 -8.82
N LEU A 525 -15.98 16.66 -9.75
CA LEU A 525 -16.04 18.10 -9.48
C LEU A 525 -17.46 18.57 -9.15
N ILE A 526 -18.48 18.03 -9.81
CA ILE A 526 -19.90 18.33 -9.49
C ILE A 526 -20.20 17.86 -8.06
N VAL A 527 -19.84 16.64 -7.71
CA VAL A 527 -20.08 16.10 -6.35
C VAL A 527 -19.36 16.93 -5.29
N LEU A 528 -18.10 17.31 -5.52
CA LEU A 528 -17.35 18.19 -4.61
C LEU A 528 -18.01 19.57 -4.47
N PHE A 529 -18.51 20.13 -5.56
CA PHE A 529 -19.23 21.41 -5.53
C PHE A 529 -20.52 21.32 -4.69
N VAL A 530 -21.29 20.24 -4.86
CA VAL A 530 -22.49 19.98 -4.05
C VAL A 530 -22.12 19.82 -2.57
N ILE A 531 -21.08 19.05 -2.26
CA ILE A 531 -20.58 18.88 -0.88
C ILE A 531 -20.19 20.22 -0.28
N LYS A 532 -19.50 21.07 -1.02
CA LYS A 532 -19.12 22.43 -0.59
C LYS A 532 -20.34 23.28 -0.24
N MET A 533 -21.40 23.20 -1.05
CA MET A 533 -22.64 23.93 -0.78
C MET A 533 -23.34 23.42 0.51
N MET A 534 -23.28 22.12 0.76
CA MET A 534 -23.93 21.50 1.92
C MET A 534 -23.10 21.62 3.21
N ASN A 535 -21.76 21.72 3.12
CA ASN A 535 -20.85 21.70 4.26
C ASN A 535 -19.88 22.90 4.21
N PRO A 536 -20.35 24.14 4.36
CA PRO A 536 -19.45 25.29 4.37
C PRO A 536 -18.47 25.21 5.53
N MET A 537 -17.18 25.45 5.25
CA MET A 537 -16.14 25.54 6.26
C MET A 537 -16.11 26.94 6.89
N PRO A 538 -15.74 27.07 8.18
CA PRO A 538 -15.52 28.36 8.79
C PRO A 538 -14.42 29.14 8.05
N VAL A 539 -14.55 30.47 8.02
CA VAL A 539 -13.53 31.34 7.44
C VAL A 539 -12.26 31.27 8.32
N GLU A 540 -11.13 31.00 7.71
CA GLU A 540 -9.83 31.04 8.40
C GLU A 540 -9.64 32.44 9.01
N LYS A 541 -9.36 32.50 10.32
CA LYS A 541 -8.88 33.75 10.92
C LYS A 541 -7.50 34.05 10.36
N PRO A 542 -7.19 35.29 9.98
CA PRO A 542 -5.83 35.65 9.60
C PRO A 542 -4.87 35.23 10.71
N THR A 543 -3.85 34.46 10.38
CA THR A 543 -2.73 34.21 11.30
C THR A 543 -2.01 35.52 11.51
N GLU A 544 -2.01 36.04 12.76
CA GLU A 544 -1.22 37.21 13.19
C GLU A 544 0.29 36.95 13.06
#